data_d85ffbad7b12a61360f1f63dd275fd6f
#
_entry.id   d85ffbad7b12a61360f1f63dd275fd6f
#
_cell.length_a   1.000
_cell.length_b   1.000
_cell.length_c   1.000
_cell.angle_alpha   90.00
_cell.angle_beta   90.00
_cell.angle_gamma   90.00
#
_symmetry.space_group_name_H-M   'P 1'
#
loop_
_entity.id
_entity.type
_entity.pdbx_description
1 polymer ?
#
loop_
_entity_poly.entity_id
_entity_poly.type
_entity_poly.pdbx_seq_one_letter_code
_entity_poly.pdbx_strand_id
1 'polypeptide(L)'
;MSKRYKEKFYVTTPIYYISGEPHLGHLYTTVAADIVSRFKKNSNYDVLFSTGSDENSQKIIKASSKLNINPKEYVNIESLKWKTFFEDFHIEFDRFIRTTDPDHIEVVQYVLKKLYDKGYIYKGKYEGWYCTECESFLPETFEKENICPECGRETIWVSEDNYFFKLSSFKKPLTDFYEANPHAIEPVSRYNEIMSMLNAELKDVSISRSSVQWGIRIPFSENQVTYVWIDALLNYLTVPGYIQNREKFARFWPADLQLMSKDIIRFHCIIWPALLLALDLALPVKIFVHGWWLTSGEKMSKSKGNIINPKDIVNELSKEAGIDNRMAVDALRLFMFRESNFGEDAVFTYERFYSRYNFDLANDLGNLVNRVYAMTKKYFDAVIPKPALFSGEFEEILKSSTANYLEHMNEYAFKDALESIWTFISYSNKLIEDTKP
;
A
#
# COMPACT_ATOMS: atom_id res chain seq x y z
N MET A 1 -15.69 32.51 16.64
CA MET A 1 -14.54 31.92 15.92
C MET A 1 -15.05 30.76 15.11
N SER A 2 -15.13 30.87 13.77
CA SER A 2 -15.51 29.74 12.92
C SER A 2 -14.44 28.65 13.06
N LYS A 3 -14.87 27.44 13.41
CA LYS A 3 -13.99 26.26 13.33
C LYS A 3 -13.53 26.15 11.88
N ARG A 4 -12.31 26.58 11.55
CA ARG A 4 -11.67 26.22 10.28
C ARG A 4 -11.51 24.70 10.32
N TYR A 5 -12.36 24.00 9.60
CA TYR A 5 -12.18 22.57 9.39
C TYR A 5 -10.86 22.40 8.62
N LYS A 6 -9.97 21.53 9.12
CA LYS A 6 -8.77 21.12 8.39
C LYS A 6 -9.20 20.47 7.08
N GLU A 7 -8.40 20.62 6.03
CA GLU A 7 -8.56 19.79 4.83
C GLU A 7 -8.41 18.31 5.21
N LYS A 8 -9.15 17.44 4.54
CA LYS A 8 -9.09 15.99 4.80
C LYS A 8 -8.06 15.31 3.91
N PHE A 9 -7.53 14.19 4.37
CA PHE A 9 -6.72 13.33 3.52
C PHE A 9 -6.96 11.86 3.91
N TYR A 10 -7.48 11.06 2.99
CA TYR A 10 -7.67 9.62 3.19
C TYR A 10 -6.67 8.83 2.35
N VAL A 11 -5.74 8.17 3.02
CA VAL A 11 -4.72 7.30 2.41
C VAL A 11 -4.96 5.85 2.79
N THR A 12 -4.80 4.95 1.82
CA THR A 12 -5.00 3.51 2.02
C THR A 12 -3.87 2.69 1.43
N THR A 13 -3.62 1.53 2.04
CA THR A 13 -2.90 0.42 1.39
C THR A 13 -3.91 -0.65 0.96
N PRO A 14 -3.51 -1.65 0.16
CA PRO A 14 -4.25 -2.91 0.08
C PRO A 14 -4.30 -3.57 1.46
N ILE A 15 -5.26 -4.45 1.66
CA ILE A 15 -5.25 -5.38 2.78
C ILE A 15 -4.53 -6.66 2.36
N TYR A 16 -3.88 -7.33 3.30
CA TYR A 16 -2.91 -8.38 3.00
C TYR A 16 -3.40 -9.77 3.36
N TYR A 17 -3.11 -10.76 2.50
CA TYR A 17 -3.33 -12.16 2.82
C TYR A 17 -2.45 -12.62 3.98
N ILE A 18 -3.05 -12.96 5.11
CA ILE A 18 -2.35 -13.38 6.33
C ILE A 18 -2.03 -14.88 6.38
N SER A 19 -2.11 -15.58 5.25
CA SER A 19 -1.72 -17.00 5.14
C SER A 19 -0.20 -17.23 5.17
N GLY A 20 0.57 -16.21 5.47
CA GLY A 20 2.02 -16.25 5.59
C GLY A 20 2.62 -15.02 6.25
N GLU A 21 3.91 -15.07 6.51
CA GLU A 21 4.65 -13.98 7.15
C GLU A 21 4.70 -12.71 6.27
N PRO A 22 4.68 -11.52 6.89
CA PRO A 22 4.93 -10.27 6.19
C PRO A 22 6.35 -10.25 5.60
N HIS A 23 6.52 -9.60 4.46
CA HIS A 23 7.81 -9.44 3.80
C HIS A 23 8.05 -7.99 3.37
N LEU A 24 9.25 -7.72 2.84
CA LEU A 24 9.69 -6.37 2.47
C LEU A 24 8.71 -5.64 1.53
N GLY A 25 8.04 -6.35 0.61
CA GLY A 25 7.03 -5.77 -0.29
C GLY A 25 5.81 -5.22 0.46
N HIS A 26 5.29 -5.94 1.46
CA HIS A 26 4.18 -5.47 2.30
C HIS A 26 4.60 -4.25 3.13
N LEU A 27 5.80 -4.32 3.70
CA LEU A 27 6.37 -3.22 4.48
C LEU A 27 6.53 -1.96 3.63
N TYR A 28 7.02 -2.09 2.39
CA TYR A 28 7.24 -0.98 1.46
C TYR A 28 5.98 -0.15 1.21
N THR A 29 4.89 -0.82 0.84
CA THR A 29 3.60 -0.16 0.62
C THR A 29 3.11 0.56 1.88
N THR A 30 3.21 -0.13 3.03
CA THR A 30 2.62 0.38 4.28
C THR A 30 3.46 1.52 4.87
N VAL A 31 4.79 1.46 4.75
CA VAL A 31 5.68 2.58 5.12
C VAL A 31 5.46 3.79 4.21
N ALA A 32 5.24 3.60 2.90
CA ALA A 32 4.90 4.71 2.01
C ALA A 32 3.63 5.44 2.47
N ALA A 33 2.58 4.69 2.82
CA ALA A 33 1.34 5.26 3.34
C ALA A 33 1.55 6.01 4.67
N ASP A 34 2.38 5.45 5.57
CA ASP A 34 2.73 6.09 6.84
C ASP A 34 3.51 7.39 6.63
N ILE A 35 4.48 7.41 5.71
CA ILE A 35 5.23 8.62 5.34
C ILE A 35 4.28 9.72 4.85
N VAL A 36 3.37 9.39 3.92
CA VAL A 36 2.37 10.34 3.41
C VAL A 36 1.43 10.80 4.52
N SER A 37 0.95 9.88 5.36
CA SER A 37 0.10 10.20 6.50
C SER A 37 0.77 11.21 7.44
N ARG A 38 2.01 10.97 7.85
CA ARG A 38 2.81 11.87 8.69
C ARG A 38 3.06 13.22 8.02
N PHE A 39 3.42 13.22 6.75
CA PHE A 39 3.63 14.45 5.98
C PHE A 39 2.36 15.31 5.94
N LYS A 40 1.20 14.71 5.63
CA LYS A 40 -0.08 15.42 5.59
C LYS A 40 -0.53 15.87 7.00
N LYS A 41 -0.34 15.05 8.04
CA LYS A 41 -0.59 15.47 9.45
C LYS A 41 0.26 16.69 9.83
N ASN A 42 1.56 16.69 9.47
CA ASN A 42 2.46 17.82 9.69
C ASN A 42 2.09 19.06 8.86
N SER A 43 1.46 18.87 7.71
CA SER A 43 0.90 19.92 6.87
C SER A 43 -0.51 20.36 7.30
N ASN A 44 -0.95 19.98 8.53
CA ASN A 44 -2.22 20.36 9.16
C ASN A 44 -3.48 19.79 8.48
N TYR A 45 -3.39 18.66 7.78
CA TYR A 45 -4.55 17.91 7.30
C TYR A 45 -5.16 17.07 8.45
N ASP A 46 -6.47 16.77 8.30
CA ASP A 46 -7.16 15.72 9.06
C ASP A 46 -7.02 14.41 8.29
N VAL A 47 -6.17 13.52 8.76
CA VAL A 47 -5.76 12.33 8.01
C VAL A 47 -6.47 11.10 8.53
N LEU A 48 -6.96 10.26 7.61
CA LEU A 48 -7.41 8.90 7.86
C LEU A 48 -6.49 7.94 7.12
N PHE A 49 -5.75 7.10 7.84
CA PHE A 49 -4.89 6.08 7.25
C PHE A 49 -5.40 4.67 7.59
N SER A 50 -5.66 3.86 6.57
CA SER A 50 -6.09 2.47 6.73
C SER A 50 -5.16 1.47 6.05
N THR A 51 -4.95 0.36 6.73
CA THR A 51 -4.36 -0.89 6.26
C THR A 51 -5.11 -2.05 6.89
N GLY A 52 -4.79 -3.31 6.59
CA GLY A 52 -5.51 -4.42 7.20
C GLY A 52 -5.15 -5.80 6.67
N SER A 53 -5.99 -6.76 7.04
CA SER A 53 -5.86 -8.17 6.68
C SER A 53 -7.03 -8.68 5.84
N ASP A 54 -6.68 -9.39 4.76
CA ASP A 54 -7.62 -10.17 3.95
C ASP A 54 -7.69 -11.60 4.51
N GLU A 55 -8.84 -11.94 5.10
CA GLU A 55 -9.03 -13.13 5.90
C GLU A 55 -9.96 -14.18 5.26
N ASN A 56 -10.57 -13.85 4.12
CA ASN A 56 -11.62 -14.69 3.51
C ASN A 56 -11.13 -15.50 2.29
N SER A 57 -9.82 -15.74 2.18
CA SER A 57 -9.24 -16.51 1.07
C SER A 57 -9.26 -18.04 1.34
N GLN A 58 -9.25 -18.84 0.26
CA GLN A 58 -9.07 -20.29 0.38
C GLN A 58 -7.74 -20.70 1.04
N LYS A 59 -6.74 -19.83 0.99
CA LYS A 59 -5.45 -20.05 1.65
C LYS A 59 -5.59 -20.18 3.16
N ILE A 60 -6.55 -19.47 3.76
CA ILE A 60 -6.85 -19.55 5.20
C ILE A 60 -7.31 -20.96 5.57
N ILE A 61 -8.19 -21.57 4.77
CA ILE A 61 -8.65 -22.94 5.00
C ILE A 61 -7.45 -23.92 4.98
N LYS A 62 -6.59 -23.80 3.96
CA LYS A 62 -5.41 -24.66 3.83
C LYS A 62 -4.40 -24.45 4.99
N ALA A 63 -4.20 -23.20 5.40
CA ALA A 63 -3.26 -22.87 6.47
C ALA A 63 -3.76 -23.32 7.84
N SER A 64 -5.02 -23.06 8.17
CA SER A 64 -5.65 -23.47 9.43
C SER A 64 -5.71 -25.00 9.57
N SER A 65 -6.04 -25.71 8.48
CA SER A 65 -6.06 -27.19 8.46
C SER A 65 -4.69 -27.80 8.76
N LYS A 66 -3.59 -27.20 8.27
CA LYS A 66 -2.22 -27.66 8.58
C LYS A 66 -1.88 -27.57 10.07
N LEU A 67 -2.47 -26.61 10.77
CA LEU A 67 -2.27 -26.39 12.20
C LEU A 67 -3.35 -27.08 13.06
N ASN A 68 -4.31 -27.74 12.41
CA ASN A 68 -5.45 -28.40 13.07
C ASN A 68 -6.27 -27.45 13.97
N ILE A 69 -6.45 -26.20 13.54
CA ILE A 69 -7.31 -25.20 14.18
C ILE A 69 -8.38 -24.73 13.19
N ASN A 70 -9.46 -24.12 13.71
CA ASN A 70 -10.50 -23.61 12.81
C ASN A 70 -10.07 -22.29 12.14
N PRO A 71 -10.61 -21.95 10.95
CA PRO A 71 -10.24 -20.74 10.22
C PRO A 71 -10.40 -19.45 11.03
N LYS A 72 -11.44 -19.33 11.87
CA LYS A 72 -11.69 -18.14 12.69
C LYS A 72 -10.61 -17.93 13.75
N GLU A 73 -10.18 -19.00 14.38
CA GLU A 73 -9.07 -18.97 15.34
C GLU A 73 -7.75 -18.60 14.65
N TYR A 74 -7.49 -19.23 13.50
CA TYR A 74 -6.31 -18.92 12.68
C TYR A 74 -6.21 -17.43 12.34
N VAL A 75 -7.28 -16.83 11.77
CA VAL A 75 -7.25 -15.42 11.39
C VAL A 75 -7.15 -14.47 12.59
N ASN A 76 -7.68 -14.85 13.76
CA ASN A 76 -7.53 -14.06 14.98
C ASN A 76 -6.05 -13.99 15.44
N ILE A 77 -5.34 -15.10 15.34
CA ILE A 77 -3.92 -15.17 15.71
C ILE A 77 -3.08 -14.41 14.68
N GLU A 78 -3.26 -14.71 13.40
CA GLU A 78 -2.40 -14.15 12.35
C GLU A 78 -2.63 -12.65 12.13
N SER A 79 -3.87 -12.17 12.19
CA SER A 79 -4.14 -10.74 12.05
C SER A 79 -3.48 -9.91 13.15
N LEU A 80 -3.42 -10.44 14.38
CA LEU A 80 -2.71 -9.79 15.48
C LEU A 80 -1.20 -9.74 15.22
N LYS A 81 -0.59 -10.83 14.72
CA LYS A 81 0.84 -10.84 14.35
C LYS A 81 1.15 -9.80 13.27
N TRP A 82 0.29 -9.70 12.24
CA TRP A 82 0.47 -8.72 11.18
C TRP A 82 0.32 -7.28 11.68
N LYS A 83 -0.66 -7.03 12.54
CA LYS A 83 -0.84 -5.73 13.17
C LYS A 83 0.39 -5.34 13.99
N THR A 84 0.86 -6.23 14.87
CA THR A 84 2.07 -6.03 15.69
C THR A 84 3.30 -5.84 14.82
N PHE A 85 3.43 -6.60 13.71
CA PHE A 85 4.52 -6.40 12.76
C PHE A 85 4.59 -4.95 12.25
N PHE A 86 3.46 -4.36 11.84
CA PHE A 86 3.46 -2.97 11.37
C PHE A 86 3.75 -1.97 12.52
N GLU A 87 3.27 -2.23 13.72
CA GLU A 87 3.57 -1.43 14.90
C GLU A 87 5.08 -1.48 15.25
N ASP A 88 5.71 -2.66 15.16
CA ASP A 88 7.17 -2.84 15.35
C ASP A 88 7.99 -2.03 14.32
N PHE A 89 7.44 -1.76 13.13
CA PHE A 89 8.06 -0.92 12.10
C PHE A 89 7.61 0.55 12.15
N HIS A 90 7.08 1.01 13.29
CA HIS A 90 6.68 2.39 13.58
C HIS A 90 5.61 2.94 12.63
N ILE A 91 4.70 2.10 12.16
CA ILE A 91 3.59 2.50 11.29
C ILE A 91 2.40 2.90 12.14
N GLU A 92 1.88 4.12 11.93
CA GLU A 92 0.77 4.71 12.68
C GLU A 92 -0.49 4.80 11.82
N PHE A 93 -1.22 3.68 11.71
CA PHE A 93 -2.52 3.63 11.04
C PHE A 93 -3.67 3.99 11.99
N ASP A 94 -4.72 4.62 11.45
CA ASP A 94 -5.93 4.94 12.21
C ASP A 94 -6.89 3.74 12.31
N ARG A 95 -6.86 2.85 11.30
CA ARG A 95 -7.61 1.59 11.29
C ARG A 95 -6.80 0.46 10.68
N PHE A 96 -6.62 -0.63 11.44
CA PHE A 96 -6.28 -1.94 10.91
C PHE A 96 -7.59 -2.71 10.70
N ILE A 97 -8.08 -2.76 9.45
CA ILE A 97 -9.33 -3.42 9.12
C ILE A 97 -9.13 -4.91 8.87
N ARG A 98 -10.10 -5.71 9.29
CA ARG A 98 -10.15 -7.15 9.05
C ARG A 98 -11.38 -7.47 8.21
N THR A 99 -11.27 -8.32 7.20
CA THR A 99 -12.46 -8.68 6.41
C THR A 99 -13.44 -9.57 7.19
N THR A 100 -13.07 -10.03 8.39
CA THR A 100 -13.99 -10.70 9.34
C THR A 100 -14.59 -9.76 10.38
N ASP A 101 -14.32 -8.45 10.33
CA ASP A 101 -14.96 -7.47 11.20
C ASP A 101 -16.46 -7.36 10.89
N PRO A 102 -17.35 -7.25 11.92
CA PRO A 102 -18.79 -7.20 11.70
C PRO A 102 -19.25 -6.03 10.82
N ASP A 103 -18.64 -4.85 10.98
CA ASP A 103 -18.97 -3.67 10.18
C ASP A 103 -18.57 -3.85 8.70
N HIS A 104 -17.49 -4.60 8.44
CA HIS A 104 -17.09 -4.91 7.07
C HIS A 104 -18.06 -5.92 6.43
N ILE A 105 -18.42 -6.97 7.15
CA ILE A 105 -19.40 -7.96 6.68
C ILE A 105 -20.72 -7.27 6.30
N GLU A 106 -21.20 -6.34 7.14
CA GLU A 106 -22.40 -5.55 6.87
C GLU A 106 -22.29 -4.72 5.60
N VAL A 107 -21.16 -4.03 5.39
CA VAL A 107 -20.89 -3.24 4.18
C VAL A 107 -20.90 -4.12 2.93
N VAL A 108 -20.22 -5.26 2.98
CA VAL A 108 -20.15 -6.21 1.84
C VAL A 108 -21.56 -6.68 1.47
N GLN A 109 -22.33 -7.15 2.44
CA GLN A 109 -23.69 -7.65 2.21
C GLN A 109 -24.62 -6.55 1.69
N TYR A 110 -24.55 -5.35 2.25
CA TYR A 110 -25.33 -4.21 1.80
C TYR A 110 -25.00 -3.83 0.35
N VAL A 111 -23.71 -3.74 0.01
CA VAL A 111 -23.27 -3.38 -1.34
C VAL A 111 -23.71 -4.42 -2.35
N LEU A 112 -23.50 -5.70 -2.06
CA LEU A 112 -23.90 -6.78 -2.96
C LEU A 112 -25.42 -6.79 -3.19
N LYS A 113 -26.23 -6.61 -2.13
CA LYS A 113 -27.67 -6.48 -2.26
C LYS A 113 -28.08 -5.30 -3.14
N LYS A 114 -27.47 -4.14 -2.92
CA LYS A 114 -27.75 -2.92 -3.71
C LYS A 114 -27.39 -3.10 -5.19
N LEU A 115 -26.24 -3.73 -5.50
CA LEU A 115 -25.83 -4.01 -6.86
C LEU A 115 -26.77 -5.03 -7.56
N TYR A 116 -27.22 -6.04 -6.80
CA TYR A 116 -28.18 -7.03 -7.28
C TYR A 116 -29.53 -6.38 -7.60
N ASP A 117 -30.06 -5.55 -6.70
CA ASP A 117 -31.33 -4.86 -6.89
C ASP A 117 -31.29 -3.83 -8.06
N LYS A 118 -30.11 -3.26 -8.33
CA LYS A 118 -29.87 -2.40 -9.51
C LYS A 118 -29.71 -3.21 -10.82
N GLY A 119 -29.69 -4.53 -10.76
CA GLY A 119 -29.54 -5.40 -11.93
C GLY A 119 -28.13 -5.48 -12.51
N TYR A 120 -27.10 -5.05 -11.74
CA TYR A 120 -25.70 -5.19 -12.11
C TYR A 120 -25.11 -6.56 -11.77
N ILE A 121 -25.85 -7.37 -11.01
CA ILE A 121 -25.44 -8.75 -10.68
C ILE A 121 -26.47 -9.72 -11.26
N TYR A 122 -26.00 -10.78 -11.88
CA TYR A 122 -26.81 -11.85 -12.46
C TYR A 122 -26.20 -13.22 -12.19
N LYS A 123 -27.02 -14.29 -12.25
CA LYS A 123 -26.57 -15.68 -12.09
C LYS A 123 -26.06 -16.22 -13.43
N GLY A 124 -24.91 -16.87 -13.39
CA GLY A 124 -24.29 -17.49 -14.55
C GLY A 124 -23.41 -18.66 -14.16
N LYS A 125 -22.84 -19.35 -15.14
CA LYS A 125 -21.91 -20.45 -14.93
C LYS A 125 -20.50 -20.00 -15.29
N TYR A 126 -19.54 -20.23 -14.39
CA TYR A 126 -18.12 -20.09 -14.68
C TYR A 126 -17.54 -21.43 -15.06
N GLU A 127 -16.84 -21.49 -16.16
CA GLU A 127 -16.05 -22.64 -16.59
C GLU A 127 -14.68 -22.14 -17.08
N GLY A 128 -13.61 -22.55 -16.41
CA GLY A 128 -12.27 -22.09 -16.75
C GLY A 128 -11.21 -22.41 -15.72
N TRP A 129 -10.00 -21.97 -16.01
CA TRP A 129 -8.85 -22.14 -15.13
C TRP A 129 -8.86 -21.12 -13.98
N TYR A 130 -8.48 -21.58 -12.81
CA TYR A 130 -8.41 -20.78 -11.60
C TYR A 130 -7.06 -20.98 -10.90
N CYS A 131 -6.40 -19.89 -10.58
CA CYS A 131 -5.18 -19.93 -9.76
C CYS A 131 -5.54 -19.77 -8.28
N THR A 132 -5.34 -20.83 -7.49
CA THR A 132 -5.61 -20.79 -6.04
C THR A 132 -4.60 -19.95 -5.26
N GLU A 133 -3.45 -19.64 -5.84
CA GLU A 133 -2.43 -18.80 -5.19
C GLU A 133 -2.69 -17.31 -5.41
N CYS A 134 -3.04 -16.90 -6.63
CA CYS A 134 -3.43 -15.52 -6.92
C CYS A 134 -4.90 -15.25 -6.57
N GLU A 135 -5.67 -16.31 -6.24
CA GLU A 135 -7.12 -16.23 -6.06
C GLU A 135 -7.78 -15.60 -7.29
N SER A 136 -7.33 -15.97 -8.51
CA SER A 136 -7.74 -15.32 -9.76
C SER A 136 -8.29 -16.31 -10.76
N PHE A 137 -9.41 -15.93 -11.37
CA PHE A 137 -9.93 -16.57 -12.56
C PHE A 137 -9.09 -16.18 -13.78
N LEU A 138 -8.65 -17.15 -14.56
CA LEU A 138 -7.84 -16.92 -15.76
C LEU A 138 -8.71 -16.68 -17.00
N PRO A 139 -8.19 -15.96 -18.02
CA PRO A 139 -8.91 -15.76 -19.27
C PRO A 139 -9.18 -17.08 -20.02
N GLU A 140 -10.27 -17.16 -20.78
CA GLU A 140 -10.59 -18.32 -21.62
C GLU A 140 -9.52 -18.61 -22.69
N THR A 141 -8.76 -17.60 -23.10
CA THR A 141 -7.64 -17.71 -24.05
C THR A 141 -6.40 -18.39 -23.45
N PHE A 142 -6.48 -18.78 -22.18
CA PHE A 142 -5.40 -19.46 -21.48
C PHE A 142 -5.42 -20.96 -21.83
N GLU A 143 -4.80 -21.31 -22.94
CA GLU A 143 -4.77 -22.68 -23.48
C GLU A 143 -3.49 -23.47 -23.15
N LYS A 144 -2.47 -22.86 -22.55
CA LYS A 144 -1.16 -23.48 -22.37
C LYS A 144 -0.80 -23.79 -20.92
N GLU A 145 -0.56 -25.07 -20.67
CA GLU A 145 0.26 -25.63 -19.58
C GLU A 145 -0.30 -25.62 -18.16
N ASN A 146 -1.56 -25.26 -17.88
CA ASN A 146 -2.12 -25.22 -16.51
C ASN A 146 -1.27 -24.42 -15.51
N ILE A 147 -0.43 -23.47 -15.98
CA ILE A 147 0.47 -22.67 -15.17
C ILE A 147 0.01 -21.21 -15.15
N CYS A 148 -0.19 -20.65 -13.98
CA CYS A 148 -0.59 -19.25 -13.83
C CYS A 148 0.49 -18.30 -14.40
N PRO A 149 0.14 -17.36 -15.30
CA PRO A 149 1.11 -16.43 -15.88
C PRO A 149 1.69 -15.44 -14.87
N GLU A 150 0.98 -15.19 -13.75
CA GLU A 150 1.41 -14.22 -12.75
C GLU A 150 2.35 -14.82 -11.69
N CYS A 151 2.05 -16.03 -11.20
CA CYS A 151 2.83 -16.64 -10.10
C CYS A 151 3.59 -17.91 -10.49
N GLY A 152 3.41 -18.42 -11.71
CA GLY A 152 4.09 -19.62 -12.20
C GLY A 152 3.65 -20.93 -11.54
N ARG A 153 2.51 -20.96 -10.83
CA ARG A 153 1.99 -22.17 -10.16
C ARG A 153 0.90 -22.84 -11.00
N GLU A 154 0.69 -24.11 -10.69
CA GLU A 154 -0.39 -24.89 -11.32
C GLU A 154 -1.76 -24.28 -11.02
N THR A 155 -2.62 -24.30 -12.02
CA THR A 155 -4.01 -23.88 -11.97
C THR A 155 -4.95 -25.08 -11.96
N ILE A 156 -6.17 -24.89 -11.48
CA ILE A 156 -7.20 -25.92 -11.46
C ILE A 156 -8.35 -25.53 -12.40
N TRP A 157 -8.95 -26.50 -13.06
CA TRP A 157 -10.18 -26.28 -13.79
C TRP A 157 -11.35 -26.20 -12.85
N VAL A 158 -12.16 -25.15 -12.98
CA VAL A 158 -13.31 -24.88 -12.13
C VAL A 158 -14.56 -24.77 -12.98
N SER A 159 -15.65 -25.43 -12.58
CA SER A 159 -16.98 -25.30 -13.17
C SER A 159 -17.97 -25.06 -12.02
N GLU A 160 -18.46 -23.82 -11.90
CA GLU A 160 -19.29 -23.37 -10.78
C GLU A 160 -20.47 -22.52 -11.26
N ASP A 161 -21.64 -22.72 -10.65
CA ASP A 161 -22.75 -21.77 -10.75
C ASP A 161 -22.47 -20.59 -9.82
N ASN A 162 -22.17 -19.44 -10.39
CA ASN A 162 -21.77 -18.25 -9.64
C ASN A 162 -22.66 -17.04 -9.99
N TYR A 163 -22.51 -15.97 -9.24
CA TYR A 163 -23.04 -14.66 -9.61
C TYR A 163 -21.93 -13.82 -10.25
N PHE A 164 -22.32 -13.03 -11.25
CA PHE A 164 -21.43 -12.21 -12.06
C PHE A 164 -21.80 -10.75 -11.93
N PHE A 165 -20.81 -9.88 -11.85
CA PHE A 165 -20.96 -8.44 -11.97
C PHE A 165 -20.76 -8.02 -13.42
N LYS A 166 -21.66 -7.20 -13.95
CA LYS A 166 -21.66 -6.68 -15.34
C LYS A 166 -20.52 -5.67 -15.56
N LEU A 167 -19.28 -6.11 -15.39
CA LEU A 167 -18.10 -5.26 -15.55
C LEU A 167 -17.99 -4.69 -16.96
N SER A 168 -18.41 -5.45 -17.99
CA SER A 168 -18.44 -5.02 -19.39
C SER A 168 -19.23 -3.75 -19.64
N SER A 169 -20.29 -3.51 -18.85
CA SER A 169 -21.11 -2.30 -18.93
C SER A 169 -20.38 -1.03 -18.49
N PHE A 170 -19.27 -1.16 -17.79
CA PHE A 170 -18.49 -0.04 -17.26
C PHE A 170 -17.24 0.29 -18.09
N LYS A 171 -17.00 -0.42 -19.20
CA LYS A 171 -15.87 -0.14 -20.09
C LYS A 171 -15.82 1.31 -20.52
N LYS A 172 -16.90 1.81 -21.15
CA LYS A 172 -16.96 3.20 -21.61
C LYS A 172 -16.90 4.22 -20.46
N PRO A 173 -17.69 4.10 -19.38
CA PRO A 173 -17.59 5.02 -18.25
C PRO A 173 -16.19 5.11 -17.63
N LEU A 174 -15.46 3.99 -17.55
CA LEU A 174 -14.09 3.97 -17.04
C LEU A 174 -13.11 4.64 -18.01
N THR A 175 -13.23 4.35 -19.31
CA THR A 175 -12.39 4.96 -20.33
C THR A 175 -12.58 6.49 -20.33
N ASP A 176 -13.83 6.95 -20.38
CA ASP A 176 -14.17 8.38 -20.35
C ASP A 176 -13.61 9.08 -19.08
N PHE A 177 -13.71 8.40 -17.93
CA PHE A 177 -13.16 8.94 -16.67
C PHE A 177 -11.65 9.09 -16.72
N TYR A 178 -10.91 8.06 -17.16
CA TYR A 178 -9.45 8.10 -17.17
C TYR A 178 -8.91 9.04 -18.26
N GLU A 179 -9.57 9.14 -19.41
CA GLU A 179 -9.22 10.15 -20.42
C GLU A 179 -9.39 11.59 -19.91
N ALA A 180 -10.42 11.84 -19.11
CA ALA A 180 -10.65 13.14 -18.46
C ALA A 180 -9.71 13.39 -17.26
N ASN A 181 -9.14 12.34 -16.66
CA ASN A 181 -8.30 12.38 -15.45
C ASN A 181 -7.01 11.58 -15.62
N PRO A 182 -6.07 11.99 -16.50
CA PRO A 182 -4.88 11.20 -16.82
C PRO A 182 -3.91 11.00 -15.64
N HIS A 183 -4.04 11.80 -14.57
CA HIS A 183 -3.28 11.68 -13.34
C HIS A 183 -3.98 10.88 -12.24
N ALA A 184 -5.14 10.28 -12.52
CA ALA A 184 -5.83 9.41 -11.57
C ALA A 184 -5.07 8.10 -11.30
N ILE A 185 -4.21 7.68 -12.23
CA ILE A 185 -3.31 6.52 -12.06
C ILE A 185 -1.88 6.98 -12.31
N GLU A 186 -1.00 6.72 -11.36
CA GLU A 186 0.45 7.01 -11.47
C GLU A 186 1.29 5.78 -11.10
N PRO A 187 2.49 5.65 -11.69
CA PRO A 187 3.07 6.49 -12.76
C PRO A 187 2.38 6.29 -14.11
N VAL A 188 2.69 7.15 -15.08
CA VAL A 188 2.07 7.17 -16.42
C VAL A 188 2.17 5.82 -17.15
N SER A 189 3.21 5.04 -16.90
CA SER A 189 3.35 3.68 -17.44
C SER A 189 2.19 2.77 -17.02
N ARG A 190 1.68 2.92 -15.79
CA ARG A 190 0.55 2.16 -15.26
C ARG A 190 -0.79 2.67 -15.78
N TYR A 191 -0.91 3.97 -15.98
CA TYR A 191 -2.04 4.54 -16.70
C TYR A 191 -2.16 3.93 -18.11
N ASN A 192 -1.07 3.90 -18.86
CA ASN A 192 -1.04 3.32 -20.21
C ASN A 192 -1.38 1.82 -20.21
N GLU A 193 -0.92 1.08 -19.22
CA GLU A 193 -1.24 -0.34 -19.04
C GLU A 193 -2.77 -0.54 -18.84
N ILE A 194 -3.39 0.24 -17.98
CA ILE A 194 -4.84 0.18 -17.73
C ILE A 194 -5.63 0.61 -18.96
N MET A 195 -5.23 1.66 -19.66
CA MET A 195 -5.89 2.08 -20.89
C MET A 195 -5.79 1.02 -21.97
N SER A 196 -4.68 0.30 -22.07
CA SER A 196 -4.53 -0.86 -22.96
C SER A 196 -5.50 -1.99 -22.58
N MET A 197 -5.65 -2.30 -21.28
CA MET A 197 -6.59 -3.31 -20.81
C MET A 197 -8.05 -2.90 -21.08
N LEU A 198 -8.40 -1.62 -20.93
CA LEU A 198 -9.73 -1.10 -21.24
C LEU A 198 -10.04 -1.08 -22.74
N ASN A 199 -9.04 -0.91 -23.60
CA ASN A 199 -9.21 -1.01 -25.05
C ASN A 199 -9.48 -2.44 -25.53
N ALA A 200 -9.02 -3.46 -24.80
CA ALA A 200 -9.37 -4.86 -25.04
C ALA A 200 -10.84 -5.16 -24.67
N GLU A 201 -11.28 -6.38 -24.92
CA GLU A 201 -12.61 -6.81 -24.47
C GLU A 201 -12.65 -6.93 -22.95
N LEU A 202 -13.60 -6.22 -22.31
CA LEU A 202 -13.82 -6.29 -20.87
C LEU A 202 -14.98 -7.27 -20.59
N LYS A 203 -14.67 -8.44 -20.02
CA LYS A 203 -15.66 -9.46 -19.67
C LYS A 203 -16.21 -9.27 -18.26
N ASP A 204 -17.43 -9.73 -18.04
CA ASP A 204 -18.04 -9.76 -16.71
C ASP A 204 -17.24 -10.65 -15.75
N VAL A 205 -17.25 -10.32 -14.48
CA VAL A 205 -16.44 -11.00 -13.46
C VAL A 205 -17.31 -11.75 -12.46
N SER A 206 -16.89 -12.96 -12.10
CA SER A 206 -17.51 -13.69 -11.01
C SER A 206 -17.29 -12.96 -9.68
N ILE A 207 -18.37 -12.78 -8.90
CA ILE A 207 -18.35 -12.12 -7.59
C ILE A 207 -18.66 -13.06 -6.44
N SER A 208 -18.90 -14.32 -6.74
CA SER A 208 -19.21 -15.34 -5.73
C SER A 208 -18.51 -16.66 -6.03
N ARG A 209 -18.48 -17.52 -5.03
CA ARG A 209 -17.96 -18.87 -5.10
C ARG A 209 -18.96 -19.83 -4.48
N SER A 210 -19.32 -20.90 -5.21
CA SER A 210 -20.21 -21.95 -4.72
C SER A 210 -19.46 -23.14 -4.10
N SER A 211 -18.21 -23.37 -4.49
CA SER A 211 -17.37 -24.46 -3.98
C SER A 211 -16.64 -24.14 -2.66
N VAL A 212 -16.71 -22.89 -2.19
CA VAL A 212 -16.00 -22.40 -0.99
C VAL A 212 -16.97 -22.16 0.14
N GLN A 213 -16.61 -22.61 1.36
CA GLN A 213 -17.46 -22.44 2.57
C GLN A 213 -17.04 -21.30 3.47
N TRP A 214 -15.76 -20.89 3.44
CA TRP A 214 -15.20 -19.81 4.23
C TRP A 214 -15.25 -18.50 3.44
N GLY A 215 -15.87 -17.48 4.04
CA GLY A 215 -16.04 -16.16 3.43
C GLY A 215 -17.36 -15.52 3.82
N ILE A 216 -17.61 -14.30 3.37
CA ILE A 216 -18.85 -13.55 3.64
C ILE A 216 -19.98 -14.11 2.76
N ARG A 217 -21.08 -14.54 3.39
CA ARG A 217 -22.27 -15.02 2.69
C ARG A 217 -22.89 -13.90 1.84
N ILE A 218 -23.23 -14.21 0.58
CA ILE A 218 -23.98 -13.26 -0.25
C ILE A 218 -25.45 -13.22 0.18
N PRO A 219 -26.10 -12.03 0.26
CA PRO A 219 -27.41 -11.88 0.89
C PRO A 219 -28.59 -12.41 0.07
N PHE A 220 -28.38 -12.79 -1.19
CA PHE A 220 -29.40 -13.31 -2.10
C PHE A 220 -29.15 -14.77 -2.51
N SER A 221 -28.27 -15.50 -1.79
CA SER A 221 -28.03 -16.93 -1.99
C SER A 221 -27.55 -17.58 -0.69
N GLU A 222 -28.18 -18.70 -0.33
CA GLU A 222 -27.90 -19.41 0.93
C GLU A 222 -26.55 -20.16 0.91
N ASN A 223 -26.08 -20.58 -0.27
CA ASN A 223 -24.98 -21.54 -0.41
C ASN A 223 -23.71 -20.95 -1.04
N GLN A 224 -23.61 -19.64 -1.19
CA GLN A 224 -22.46 -19.01 -1.81
C GLN A 224 -21.82 -17.96 -0.92
N VAL A 225 -20.51 -17.84 -1.03
CA VAL A 225 -19.73 -16.78 -0.40
C VAL A 225 -19.25 -15.78 -1.42
N THR A 226 -18.98 -14.58 -0.98
CA THR A 226 -18.38 -13.52 -1.79
C THR A 226 -17.00 -13.94 -2.29
N TYR A 227 -16.70 -13.64 -3.54
CA TYR A 227 -15.35 -13.80 -4.07
C TYR A 227 -14.39 -12.82 -3.38
N VAL A 228 -13.26 -13.33 -2.91
CA VAL A 228 -12.34 -12.64 -2.00
C VAL A 228 -11.94 -11.23 -2.47
N TRP A 229 -11.70 -11.02 -3.75
CA TRP A 229 -11.33 -9.70 -4.26
C TRP A 229 -12.46 -8.67 -4.18
N ILE A 230 -13.71 -9.09 -4.35
CA ILE A 230 -14.87 -8.19 -4.19
C ILE A 230 -15.03 -7.80 -2.72
N ASP A 231 -14.91 -8.77 -1.83
CA ASP A 231 -14.89 -8.56 -0.39
C ASP A 231 -13.75 -7.58 0.00
N ALA A 232 -12.53 -7.93 -0.37
CA ALA A 232 -11.35 -7.13 -0.04
C ALA A 232 -11.46 -5.67 -0.49
N LEU A 233 -11.92 -5.40 -1.73
CA LEU A 233 -12.02 -4.03 -2.25
C LEU A 233 -13.01 -3.14 -1.46
N LEU A 234 -14.04 -3.73 -0.86
CA LEU A 234 -15.04 -2.97 -0.10
C LEU A 234 -14.53 -2.46 1.27
N ASN A 235 -13.33 -2.88 1.71
CA ASN A 235 -12.71 -2.32 2.90
C ASN A 235 -12.57 -0.78 2.82
N TYR A 236 -12.30 -0.25 1.63
CA TYR A 236 -12.12 1.17 1.38
C TYR A 236 -13.37 2.01 1.65
N LEU A 237 -14.57 1.41 1.59
CA LEU A 237 -15.82 2.03 1.99
C LEU A 237 -16.13 1.81 3.47
N THR A 238 -15.70 0.68 4.03
CA THR A 238 -15.96 0.35 5.45
C THR A 238 -15.24 1.32 6.38
N VAL A 239 -13.96 1.58 6.12
CA VAL A 239 -13.12 2.39 7.02
C VAL A 239 -13.64 3.82 7.21
N PRO A 240 -14.02 4.56 6.16
CA PRO A 240 -14.62 5.88 6.33
C PRO A 240 -16.08 5.83 6.84
N GLY A 241 -16.71 4.64 6.95
CA GLY A 241 -18.01 4.47 7.59
C GLY A 241 -19.21 4.57 6.65
N TYR A 242 -19.13 4.00 5.46
CA TYR A 242 -20.15 4.08 4.38
C TYR A 242 -21.59 3.82 4.86
N ILE A 243 -21.79 2.88 5.77
CA ILE A 243 -23.10 2.57 6.35
C ILE A 243 -23.19 3.10 7.78
N GLN A 244 -22.18 2.85 8.59
CA GLN A 244 -22.20 3.04 10.03
C GLN A 244 -22.05 4.51 10.45
N ASN A 245 -21.41 5.35 9.61
CA ASN A 245 -21.17 6.77 9.95
C ASN A 245 -21.13 7.64 8.70
N ARG A 246 -22.31 8.14 8.32
CA ARG A 246 -22.47 8.97 7.11
C ARG A 246 -21.70 10.29 7.16
N GLU A 247 -21.52 10.89 8.33
CA GLU A 247 -20.76 12.14 8.47
C GLU A 247 -19.28 11.89 8.23
N LYS A 248 -18.71 10.84 8.85
CA LYS A 248 -17.33 10.43 8.61
C LYS A 248 -17.12 10.06 7.14
N PHE A 249 -18.07 9.33 6.53
CA PHE A 249 -18.00 8.97 5.13
C PHE A 249 -18.01 10.20 4.22
N ALA A 250 -18.96 11.11 4.39
CA ALA A 250 -19.03 12.34 3.62
C ALA A 250 -17.79 13.23 3.78
N ARG A 251 -17.13 13.16 4.95
CA ARG A 251 -15.89 13.88 5.20
C ARG A 251 -14.70 13.27 4.46
N PHE A 252 -14.50 11.95 4.55
CA PHE A 252 -13.26 11.32 4.07
C PHE A 252 -13.37 10.73 2.67
N TRP A 253 -14.57 10.39 2.20
CA TRP A 253 -14.72 9.86 0.85
C TRP A 253 -14.84 11.00 -0.20
N PRO A 254 -14.23 10.88 -1.40
CA PRO A 254 -13.39 9.79 -1.88
C PRO A 254 -12.01 9.74 -1.23
N ALA A 255 -11.33 8.58 -1.32
CA ALA A 255 -9.93 8.44 -0.93
C ALA A 255 -9.05 9.38 -1.78
N ASP A 256 -8.14 10.09 -1.12
CA ASP A 256 -7.20 10.99 -1.81
C ASP A 256 -6.05 10.23 -2.45
N LEU A 257 -5.61 9.14 -1.79
CA LEU A 257 -4.52 8.31 -2.28
C LEU A 257 -4.76 6.84 -1.92
N GLN A 258 -4.74 5.99 -2.93
CA GLN A 258 -4.67 4.54 -2.77
C GLN A 258 -3.32 4.04 -3.29
N LEU A 259 -2.51 3.45 -2.41
CA LEU A 259 -1.19 2.91 -2.75
C LEU A 259 -1.30 1.41 -2.98
N MET A 260 -0.61 0.89 -3.98
CA MET A 260 -0.57 -0.55 -4.25
C MET A 260 0.61 -0.95 -5.11
N SER A 261 0.90 -2.25 -5.13
CA SER A 261 1.90 -2.80 -6.04
C SER A 261 1.28 -3.21 -7.39
N LYS A 262 2.11 -3.32 -8.41
CA LYS A 262 1.69 -3.51 -9.81
C LYS A 262 0.95 -4.81 -10.11
N ASP A 263 1.05 -5.83 -9.28
CA ASP A 263 0.39 -7.13 -9.45
C ASP A 263 -1.12 -7.13 -9.22
N ILE A 264 -1.64 -6.09 -8.56
CA ILE A 264 -3.08 -5.97 -8.25
C ILE A 264 -3.75 -4.79 -8.95
N ILE A 265 -3.09 -4.21 -9.95
CA ILE A 265 -3.55 -3.02 -10.65
C ILE A 265 -4.93 -3.20 -11.31
N ARG A 266 -5.18 -4.38 -11.92
CA ARG A 266 -6.47 -4.68 -12.56
C ARG A 266 -7.64 -4.60 -11.60
N PHE A 267 -7.48 -5.11 -10.38
CA PHE A 267 -8.53 -5.08 -9.37
C PHE A 267 -8.84 -3.65 -8.92
N HIS A 268 -7.82 -2.82 -8.72
CA HIS A 268 -7.96 -1.48 -8.17
C HIS A 268 -8.25 -0.40 -9.21
N CYS A 269 -7.81 -0.59 -10.46
CA CYS A 269 -8.01 0.42 -11.51
C CYS A 269 -9.14 0.07 -12.49
N ILE A 270 -9.69 -1.16 -12.45
CA ILE A 270 -10.82 -1.54 -13.32
C ILE A 270 -12.01 -2.01 -12.49
N ILE A 271 -11.86 -3.08 -11.68
CA ILE A 271 -12.99 -3.68 -10.97
C ILE A 271 -13.50 -2.75 -9.87
N TRP A 272 -12.61 -2.21 -9.05
CA TRP A 272 -12.96 -1.31 -7.97
C TRP A 272 -13.68 -0.03 -8.44
N PRO A 273 -13.16 0.73 -9.41
CA PRO A 273 -13.86 1.89 -9.94
C PRO A 273 -15.20 1.55 -10.60
N ALA A 274 -15.32 0.39 -11.26
CA ALA A 274 -16.60 -0.06 -11.81
C ALA A 274 -17.65 -0.31 -10.72
N LEU A 275 -17.26 -0.92 -9.60
CA LEU A 275 -18.14 -1.11 -8.43
C LEU A 275 -18.59 0.23 -7.85
N LEU A 276 -17.68 1.20 -7.75
CA LEU A 276 -18.01 2.55 -7.28
C LEU A 276 -18.99 3.27 -8.21
N LEU A 277 -18.76 3.22 -9.52
CA LEU A 277 -19.69 3.79 -10.52
C LEU A 277 -21.07 3.11 -10.44
N ALA A 278 -21.13 1.79 -10.26
CA ALA A 278 -22.38 1.06 -10.08
C ALA A 278 -23.13 1.46 -8.79
N LEU A 279 -22.41 1.96 -7.79
CA LEU A 279 -22.96 2.46 -6.53
C LEU A 279 -23.30 3.95 -6.56
N ASP A 280 -23.03 4.66 -7.66
CA ASP A 280 -23.10 6.12 -7.80
C ASP A 280 -22.18 6.86 -6.83
N LEU A 281 -20.99 6.31 -6.57
CA LEU A 281 -19.97 6.89 -5.69
C LEU A 281 -18.84 7.52 -6.51
N ALA A 282 -18.25 8.58 -5.95
CA ALA A 282 -17.05 9.18 -6.50
C ALA A 282 -15.89 8.20 -6.51
N LEU A 283 -15.03 8.27 -7.53
CA LEU A 283 -13.83 7.46 -7.64
C LEU A 283 -12.68 8.04 -6.77
N PRO A 284 -11.69 7.23 -6.38
CA PRO A 284 -10.49 7.72 -5.72
C PRO A 284 -9.81 8.82 -6.53
N VAL A 285 -9.25 9.82 -5.84
CA VAL A 285 -8.58 10.95 -6.50
C VAL A 285 -7.32 10.47 -7.22
N LYS A 286 -6.53 9.63 -6.55
CA LYS A 286 -5.29 9.08 -7.10
C LYS A 286 -5.07 7.64 -6.67
N ILE A 287 -4.66 6.80 -7.62
CA ILE A 287 -4.14 5.46 -7.41
C ILE A 287 -2.66 5.49 -7.81
N PHE A 288 -1.77 5.28 -6.83
CA PHE A 288 -0.32 5.22 -7.11
C PHE A 288 0.15 3.76 -7.05
N VAL A 289 0.75 3.30 -8.13
CA VAL A 289 1.18 1.93 -8.33
C VAL A 289 2.69 1.83 -8.29
N HIS A 290 3.21 1.24 -7.22
CA HIS A 290 4.66 1.06 -7.06
C HIS A 290 5.17 -0.26 -7.65
N GLY A 291 6.50 -0.31 -7.89
CA GLY A 291 7.21 -1.51 -8.33
C GLY A 291 7.46 -2.52 -7.21
N TRP A 292 8.20 -3.57 -7.50
CA TRP A 292 8.57 -4.61 -6.54
C TRP A 292 9.96 -4.38 -5.95
N TRP A 293 10.14 -4.87 -4.73
CA TRP A 293 11.46 -5.18 -4.23
C TRP A 293 11.85 -6.58 -4.70
N LEU A 294 12.99 -6.69 -5.39
CA LEU A 294 13.52 -7.92 -5.97
C LEU A 294 14.70 -8.40 -5.14
N THR A 295 14.94 -9.71 -5.16
CA THR A 295 16.13 -10.35 -4.61
C THR A 295 16.86 -11.05 -5.72
N SER A 296 18.14 -10.75 -5.93
CA SER A 296 18.93 -11.33 -7.02
C SER A 296 18.30 -11.13 -8.43
N GLY A 297 17.56 -10.00 -8.59
CA GLY A 297 16.88 -9.68 -9.87
C GLY A 297 15.54 -10.39 -10.07
N GLU A 298 15.05 -11.18 -9.11
CA GLU A 298 13.78 -11.89 -9.18
C GLU A 298 12.77 -11.42 -8.13
N LYS A 299 11.46 -11.51 -8.46
CA LYS A 299 10.38 -11.26 -7.51
C LYS A 299 10.51 -12.19 -6.30
N MET A 300 10.39 -11.63 -5.09
CA MET A 300 10.35 -12.42 -3.86
C MET A 300 9.14 -13.35 -3.87
N SER A 301 9.38 -14.63 -3.62
CA SER A 301 8.35 -15.65 -3.59
C SER A 301 8.68 -16.74 -2.58
N LYS A 302 7.66 -17.18 -1.82
CA LYS A 302 7.81 -18.30 -0.86
C LYS A 302 8.29 -19.59 -1.51
N SER A 303 7.82 -19.86 -2.75
CA SER A 303 8.20 -21.06 -3.49
C SER A 303 9.66 -21.06 -3.92
N LYS A 304 10.25 -19.88 -4.09
CA LYS A 304 11.68 -19.74 -4.46
C LYS A 304 12.60 -19.62 -3.24
N GLY A 305 12.04 -19.52 -2.03
CA GLY A 305 12.83 -19.37 -0.80
C GLY A 305 13.66 -18.08 -0.73
N ASN A 306 13.33 -17.08 -1.55
CA ASN A 306 14.06 -15.81 -1.67
C ASN A 306 13.36 -14.64 -0.98
N ILE A 307 12.45 -14.92 -0.03
CA ILE A 307 11.77 -13.90 0.75
C ILE A 307 12.74 -13.32 1.78
N ILE A 308 12.83 -12.00 1.81
CA ILE A 308 13.56 -11.28 2.86
C ILE A 308 12.55 -10.87 3.94
N ASN A 309 12.79 -11.35 5.16
CA ASN A 309 12.05 -10.92 6.33
C ASN A 309 12.65 -9.60 6.85
N PRO A 310 11.88 -8.51 6.90
CA PRO A 310 12.37 -7.22 7.39
C PRO A 310 12.91 -7.27 8.83
N LYS A 311 12.38 -8.16 9.68
CA LYS A 311 12.87 -8.33 11.05
C LYS A 311 14.31 -8.86 11.08
N ASP A 312 14.68 -9.72 10.13
CA ASP A 312 16.05 -10.25 10.05
C ASP A 312 17.03 -9.14 9.67
N ILE A 313 16.65 -8.27 8.72
CA ILE A 313 17.46 -7.09 8.34
C ILE A 313 17.69 -6.18 9.56
N VAL A 314 16.63 -5.87 10.30
CA VAL A 314 16.69 -5.01 11.49
C VAL A 314 17.58 -5.62 12.57
N ASN A 315 17.40 -6.91 12.87
CA ASN A 315 18.18 -7.62 13.89
C ASN A 315 19.66 -7.70 13.52
N GLU A 316 19.96 -7.94 12.24
CA GLU A 316 21.33 -8.02 11.74
C GLU A 316 22.04 -6.65 11.85
N LEU A 317 21.42 -5.57 11.36
CA LEU A 317 21.98 -4.23 11.48
C LEU A 317 22.15 -3.82 12.95
N SER A 318 21.15 -4.07 13.79
CA SER A 318 21.23 -3.77 15.23
C SER A 318 22.42 -4.44 15.89
N LYS A 319 22.65 -5.71 15.58
CA LYS A 319 23.77 -6.48 16.09
C LYS A 319 25.14 -5.99 15.57
N GLU A 320 25.24 -5.74 14.26
CA GLU A 320 26.52 -5.36 13.64
C GLU A 320 26.94 -3.93 13.96
N ALA A 321 25.98 -2.99 13.94
CA ALA A 321 26.24 -1.59 14.23
C ALA A 321 26.19 -1.24 15.73
N GLY A 322 25.73 -2.15 16.60
CA GLY A 322 25.59 -1.91 18.03
C GLY A 322 24.52 -0.85 18.36
N ILE A 323 23.48 -0.74 17.55
CA ILE A 323 22.37 0.21 17.72
C ILE A 323 21.11 -0.51 18.18
N ASP A 324 20.15 0.24 18.75
CA ASP A 324 18.87 -0.38 19.11
C ASP A 324 18.00 -0.67 17.87
N ASN A 325 17.01 -1.55 18.04
CA ASN A 325 16.13 -1.96 16.95
C ASN A 325 15.32 -0.79 16.37
N ARG A 326 15.02 0.26 17.14
CA ARG A 326 14.29 1.44 16.63
C ARG A 326 15.12 2.17 15.57
N MET A 327 16.40 2.39 15.85
CA MET A 327 17.32 3.01 14.89
C MET A 327 17.50 2.14 13.65
N ALA A 328 17.58 0.82 13.83
CA ALA A 328 17.69 -0.11 12.71
C ALA A 328 16.41 -0.12 11.84
N VAL A 329 15.23 0.00 12.44
CA VAL A 329 13.96 0.18 11.72
C VAL A 329 13.96 1.48 10.91
N ASP A 330 14.39 2.60 11.51
CA ASP A 330 14.45 3.89 10.82
C ASP A 330 15.45 3.86 9.66
N ALA A 331 16.58 3.17 9.82
CA ALA A 331 17.56 2.97 8.75
C ALA A 331 16.97 2.15 7.58
N LEU A 332 16.20 1.09 7.86
CA LEU A 332 15.53 0.32 6.82
C LEU A 332 14.44 1.14 6.11
N ARG A 333 13.65 1.91 6.87
CA ARG A 333 12.65 2.82 6.31
C ARG A 333 13.28 3.84 5.38
N LEU A 334 14.38 4.48 5.79
CA LEU A 334 15.13 5.41 4.94
C LEU A 334 15.64 4.72 3.67
N PHE A 335 16.30 3.58 3.81
CA PHE A 335 16.85 2.82 2.69
C PHE A 335 15.81 2.54 1.60
N MET A 336 14.63 2.06 1.99
CA MET A 336 13.57 1.71 1.04
C MET A 336 13.15 2.87 0.13
N PHE A 337 13.24 4.11 0.59
CA PHE A 337 12.80 5.27 -0.18
C PHE A 337 13.96 6.13 -0.70
N ARG A 338 15.18 5.84 -0.28
CA ARG A 338 16.39 6.51 -0.74
C ARG A 338 17.04 5.78 -1.93
N GLU A 339 16.85 4.45 -2.02
CA GLU A 339 17.56 3.60 -2.98
C GLU A 339 16.97 3.66 -4.39
N SER A 340 15.64 3.73 -4.52
CA SER A 340 14.96 3.66 -5.81
C SER A 340 13.78 4.62 -5.89
N ASN A 341 13.37 4.96 -7.12
CA ASN A 341 12.14 5.71 -7.37
C ASN A 341 10.93 4.88 -7.01
N PHE A 342 9.93 5.47 -6.37
CA PHE A 342 8.78 4.76 -5.81
C PHE A 342 7.89 4.06 -6.86
N GLY A 343 7.92 4.42 -8.11
CA GLY A 343 7.17 3.75 -9.20
C GLY A 343 7.90 2.58 -9.86
N GLU A 344 9.17 2.34 -9.53
CA GLU A 344 10.07 1.41 -10.20
C GLU A 344 10.37 0.17 -9.35
N ASP A 345 10.83 -0.91 -9.99
CA ASP A 345 11.36 -2.06 -9.28
C ASP A 345 12.72 -1.74 -8.66
N ALA A 346 12.96 -2.23 -7.46
CA ALA A 346 14.21 -2.07 -6.73
C ALA A 346 14.81 -3.42 -6.36
N VAL A 347 16.13 -3.48 -6.23
CA VAL A 347 16.86 -4.69 -5.81
C VAL A 347 17.43 -4.48 -4.42
N PHE A 348 17.03 -5.36 -3.49
CA PHE A 348 17.62 -5.39 -2.16
C PHE A 348 18.89 -6.21 -2.16
N THR A 349 19.97 -5.65 -1.62
CA THR A 349 21.16 -6.40 -1.16
C THR A 349 21.65 -5.82 0.14
N TYR A 350 22.22 -6.64 1.01
CA TYR A 350 22.80 -6.17 2.27
C TYR A 350 23.95 -5.18 2.03
N GLU A 351 24.75 -5.37 0.98
CA GLU A 351 25.82 -4.45 0.60
C GLU A 351 25.30 -3.04 0.34
N ARG A 352 24.22 -2.91 -0.44
CA ARG A 352 23.58 -1.61 -0.71
C ARG A 352 22.98 -1.01 0.55
N PHE A 353 22.34 -1.83 1.39
CA PHE A 353 21.76 -1.39 2.65
C PHE A 353 22.82 -0.82 3.59
N TYR A 354 23.93 -1.56 3.84
CA TYR A 354 25.03 -1.09 4.67
C TYR A 354 25.76 0.11 4.07
N SER A 355 25.91 0.16 2.75
CA SER A 355 26.48 1.32 2.08
C SER A 355 25.66 2.59 2.36
N ARG A 356 24.32 2.54 2.20
CA ARG A 356 23.42 3.67 2.50
C ARG A 356 23.47 4.05 3.98
N TYR A 357 23.39 3.07 4.87
CA TYR A 357 23.51 3.33 6.30
C TYR A 357 24.79 4.08 6.65
N ASN A 358 25.93 3.63 6.14
CA ASN A 358 27.20 4.27 6.43
C ASN A 358 27.33 5.67 5.79
N PHE A 359 26.97 5.81 4.53
CA PHE A 359 27.12 7.11 3.84
C PHE A 359 26.09 8.13 4.30
N ASP A 360 24.81 7.81 4.20
CA ASP A 360 23.77 8.78 4.44
C ASP A 360 23.59 9.07 5.93
N LEU A 361 23.50 8.02 6.78
CA LEU A 361 23.19 8.20 8.19
C LEU A 361 24.43 8.38 9.07
N ALA A 362 25.43 7.51 8.97
CA ALA A 362 26.58 7.61 9.85
C ALA A 362 27.53 8.76 9.46
N ASN A 363 27.89 8.87 8.18
CA ASN A 363 28.86 9.87 7.74
C ASN A 363 28.25 11.26 7.49
N ASP A 364 27.16 11.37 6.72
CA ASP A 364 26.64 12.69 6.42
C ASP A 364 25.83 13.29 7.57
N LEU A 365 24.68 12.70 7.90
CA LEU A 365 23.79 13.22 8.94
C LEU A 365 24.41 13.11 10.33
N GLY A 366 25.00 11.96 10.66
CA GLY A 366 25.61 11.70 11.97
C GLY A 366 26.80 12.62 12.23
N ASN A 367 27.66 12.86 11.26
CA ASN A 367 28.77 13.82 11.37
C ASN A 367 28.26 15.25 11.56
N LEU A 368 27.25 15.68 10.78
CA LEU A 368 26.67 17.01 10.96
C LEU A 368 26.14 17.21 12.37
N VAL A 369 25.29 16.27 12.85
CA VAL A 369 24.73 16.34 14.21
C VAL A 369 25.84 16.36 15.27
N ASN A 370 26.85 15.49 15.16
CA ASN A 370 27.93 15.41 16.11
C ASN A 370 28.79 16.70 16.15
N ARG A 371 29.11 17.24 14.97
CA ARG A 371 29.88 18.51 14.86
C ARG A 371 29.10 19.68 15.47
N VAL A 372 27.82 19.84 15.12
CA VAL A 372 26.98 20.91 15.67
C VAL A 372 26.83 20.78 17.17
N TYR A 373 26.58 19.56 17.68
CA TYR A 373 26.51 19.29 19.11
C TYR A 373 27.81 19.61 19.84
N ALA A 374 28.95 19.18 19.31
CA ALA A 374 30.27 19.43 19.91
C ALA A 374 30.59 20.94 19.97
N MET A 375 30.30 21.69 18.89
CA MET A 375 30.49 23.14 18.85
C MET A 375 29.56 23.87 19.81
N THR A 376 28.27 23.48 19.86
CA THR A 376 27.29 24.08 20.80
C THR A 376 27.73 23.84 22.24
N LYS A 377 28.21 22.64 22.58
CA LYS A 377 28.74 22.33 23.90
C LYS A 377 29.99 23.14 24.23
N LYS A 378 30.90 23.27 23.27
CA LYS A 378 32.20 23.93 23.51
C LYS A 378 32.09 25.45 23.62
N TYR A 379 31.27 26.09 22.78
CA TYR A 379 31.25 27.54 22.64
C TYR A 379 30.01 28.20 23.27
N PHE A 380 28.97 27.45 23.59
CA PHE A 380 27.68 27.95 24.07
C PHE A 380 27.16 27.19 25.29
N ASP A 381 28.00 26.46 26.03
CA ASP A 381 27.65 25.69 27.21
C ASP A 381 26.44 24.75 27.00
N ALA A 382 26.35 24.13 25.81
CA ALA A 382 25.26 23.28 25.37
C ALA A 382 23.88 24.00 25.24
N VAL A 383 23.87 25.32 25.24
CA VAL A 383 22.66 26.11 24.96
C VAL A 383 22.63 26.50 23.48
N ILE A 384 21.52 26.23 22.81
CA ILE A 384 21.34 26.65 21.41
C ILE A 384 21.25 28.16 21.37
N PRO A 385 22.21 28.88 20.70
CA PRO A 385 22.19 30.33 20.63
C PRO A 385 20.96 30.82 19.85
N LYS A 386 20.54 32.06 20.10
CA LYS A 386 19.50 32.67 19.27
C LYS A 386 20.00 32.73 17.82
N PRO A 387 19.17 32.34 16.86
CA PRO A 387 19.58 32.37 15.46
C PRO A 387 19.94 33.80 15.06
N ALA A 388 21.13 33.97 14.45
CA ALA A 388 21.46 35.18 13.73
C ALA A 388 20.60 35.27 12.46
N LEU A 389 20.54 36.44 11.83
CA LEU A 389 19.93 36.57 10.52
C LEU A 389 20.76 35.73 9.53
N PHE A 390 20.10 34.73 8.93
CA PHE A 390 20.70 34.00 7.82
C PHE A 390 20.71 34.91 6.58
N SER A 391 21.80 34.95 5.89
CA SER A 391 21.97 35.71 4.63
C SER A 391 22.85 34.97 3.66
N GLY A 392 22.66 35.24 2.38
CA GLY A 392 23.45 34.66 1.31
C GLY A 392 23.10 33.21 0.97
N GLU A 393 24.10 32.49 0.50
CA GLU A 393 23.97 31.16 -0.08
C GLU A 393 23.33 30.14 0.85
N PHE A 394 23.60 30.19 2.17
CA PHE A 394 22.97 29.28 3.15
C PHE A 394 21.45 29.40 3.17
N GLU A 395 20.93 30.64 3.16
CA GLU A 395 19.50 30.90 3.16
C GLU A 395 18.85 30.45 1.84
N GLU A 396 19.52 30.67 0.72
CA GLU A 396 19.06 30.27 -0.61
C GLU A 396 18.96 28.73 -0.72
N ILE A 397 19.98 27.99 -0.26
CA ILE A 397 19.99 26.52 -0.28
C ILE A 397 18.94 25.95 0.68
N LEU A 398 18.79 26.51 1.87
CA LEU A 398 17.75 26.09 2.80
C LEU A 398 16.35 26.25 2.20
N LYS A 399 16.08 27.41 1.59
CA LYS A 399 14.78 27.70 0.96
C LYS A 399 14.51 26.80 -0.24
N SER A 400 15.48 26.64 -1.13
CA SER A 400 15.31 25.79 -2.31
C SER A 400 15.17 24.31 -1.94
N SER A 401 15.99 23.80 -1.01
CA SER A 401 15.87 22.41 -0.54
C SER A 401 14.52 22.16 0.12
N THR A 402 14.01 23.13 0.91
CA THR A 402 12.69 23.02 1.54
C THR A 402 11.57 23.03 0.50
N ALA A 403 11.64 23.93 -0.49
CA ALA A 403 10.63 24.02 -1.54
C ALA A 403 10.58 22.73 -2.38
N ASN A 404 11.76 22.25 -2.82
CA ASN A 404 11.87 21.00 -3.58
C ASN A 404 11.39 19.79 -2.78
N TYR A 405 11.72 19.71 -1.47
CA TYR A 405 11.21 18.66 -0.59
C TYR A 405 9.67 18.65 -0.56
N LEU A 406 9.04 19.80 -0.38
CA LEU A 406 7.57 19.90 -0.32
C LEU A 406 6.92 19.54 -1.67
N GLU A 407 7.50 19.95 -2.78
CA GLU A 407 7.06 19.61 -4.13
C GLU A 407 7.11 18.10 -4.35
N HIS A 408 8.29 17.50 -4.18
CA HIS A 408 8.50 16.07 -4.37
C HIS A 408 7.65 15.19 -3.43
N MET A 409 7.45 15.63 -2.19
CA MET A 409 6.55 14.93 -1.26
C MET A 409 5.09 14.95 -1.71
N ASN A 410 4.62 16.02 -2.35
CA ASN A 410 3.27 16.09 -2.90
C ASN A 410 3.10 15.24 -4.17
N GLU A 411 4.18 14.96 -4.88
CA GLU A 411 4.23 14.10 -6.07
C GLU A 411 4.56 12.63 -5.73
N TYR A 412 4.76 12.31 -4.44
CA TYR A 412 5.19 10.97 -3.97
C TYR A 412 6.55 10.54 -4.52
N ALA A 413 7.37 11.49 -4.95
CA ALA A 413 8.76 11.33 -5.39
C ALA A 413 9.70 11.29 -4.16
N PHE A 414 9.55 10.25 -3.32
CA PHE A 414 10.23 10.18 -2.02
C PHE A 414 11.75 10.24 -2.11
N LYS A 415 12.34 9.62 -3.13
CA LYS A 415 13.78 9.65 -3.35
C LYS A 415 14.26 11.09 -3.59
N ASP A 416 13.58 11.83 -4.45
CA ASP A 416 13.95 13.21 -4.78
C ASP A 416 13.69 14.15 -3.60
N ALA A 417 12.64 13.88 -2.81
CA ALA A 417 12.39 14.57 -1.55
C ALA A 417 13.56 14.38 -0.57
N LEU A 418 14.06 13.17 -0.41
CA LEU A 418 15.24 12.87 0.40
C LEU A 418 16.52 13.49 -0.19
N GLU A 419 16.71 13.46 -1.52
CA GLU A 419 17.83 14.16 -2.18
C GLU A 419 17.85 15.65 -1.81
N SER A 420 16.69 16.29 -1.79
CA SER A 420 16.57 17.71 -1.44
C SER A 420 17.05 17.97 -0.01
N ILE A 421 16.75 17.08 0.94
CA ILE A 421 17.24 17.16 2.32
C ILE A 421 18.75 16.93 2.37
N TRP A 422 19.27 15.91 1.66
CA TRP A 422 20.70 15.60 1.64
C TRP A 422 21.53 16.69 0.99
N THR A 423 20.99 17.42 0.01
CA THR A 423 21.62 18.62 -0.54
C THR A 423 21.94 19.64 0.55
N PHE A 424 20.98 19.92 1.44
CA PHE A 424 21.18 20.84 2.57
C PHE A 424 22.14 20.28 3.64
N ILE A 425 22.06 18.98 3.95
CA ILE A 425 22.96 18.31 4.90
C ILE A 425 24.42 18.39 4.43
N SER A 426 24.67 18.02 3.16
CA SER A 426 26.01 18.03 2.57
C SER A 426 26.58 19.45 2.48
N TYR A 427 25.76 20.43 2.10
CA TYR A 427 26.16 21.84 2.11
C TYR A 427 26.54 22.30 3.53
N SER A 428 25.75 21.93 4.54
CA SER A 428 26.02 22.30 5.94
C SER A 428 27.31 21.68 6.47
N ASN A 429 27.60 20.43 6.12
CA ASN A 429 28.88 19.79 6.44
C ASN A 429 30.07 20.53 5.80
N LYS A 430 29.94 20.87 4.52
CA LYS A 430 30.96 21.62 3.79
C LYS A 430 31.19 23.03 4.38
N LEU A 431 30.11 23.73 4.73
CA LEU A 431 30.19 25.05 5.35
C LEU A 431 31.00 25.01 6.67
N ILE A 432 30.76 24.01 7.54
CA ILE A 432 31.53 23.81 8.77
C ILE A 432 33.00 23.51 8.47
N GLU A 433 33.30 22.76 7.42
CA GLU A 433 34.67 22.44 7.03
C GLU A 433 35.43 23.67 6.51
N ASP A 434 34.77 24.47 5.66
CA ASP A 434 35.37 25.64 5.04
C ASP A 434 35.55 26.81 6.02
N THR A 435 34.57 27.05 6.90
CA THR A 435 34.58 28.16 7.84
C THR A 435 35.37 27.88 9.11
N LYS A 436 35.53 26.61 9.51
CA LYS A 436 36.19 26.16 10.74
C LYS A 436 35.81 27.00 11.96
N PRO A 437 34.52 27.13 12.25
CA PRO A 437 34.02 27.98 13.29
C PRO A 437 34.47 27.59 14.71
#